data_2dfa6c2a06fd4e2e390d44a5422c13c9
#
_entry.id   2dfa6c2a06fd4e2e390d44a5422c13c9
#
_cell.length_a   1.000
_cell.length_b   1.000
_cell.length_c   1.000
_cell.angle_alpha   90.00
_cell.angle_beta   90.00
_cell.angle_gamma   90.00
#
_symmetry.space_group_name_H-M   'P 1'
#
loop_
_entity.id
_entity.type
_entity.pdbx_description
1 polymer ?
#
loop_
_entity_poly.entity_id
_entity_poly.type
_entity_poly.pdbx_seq_one_letter_code
_entity_poly.pdbx_strand_id
1 'polypeptide(L)'
;METSCGFVLLNHSSVLLLQYPQGHWSFPKGHVEDGEDHHTTARRELLEETGISELTIVPGWTRRTEYTYSRRGSPMKKQVFWYLATTEEFMVKLSHEHTNFLWLDLSRAKEQLTFDQEKVILGEAGQYVAEIGLV
;
A
#
# COMPACT_ATOMS: atom_id res chain seq x y z
N MET A 1 -2.11 9.36 17.70
CA MET A 1 -2.02 9.30 16.23
C MET A 1 -2.36 7.89 15.76
N GLU A 2 -3.29 7.76 14.83
CA GLU A 2 -3.60 6.45 14.25
C GLU A 2 -2.45 5.98 13.38
N THR A 3 -2.15 4.69 13.43
CA THR A 3 -1.09 4.07 12.63
C THR A 3 -1.65 2.97 11.76
N SER A 4 -1.34 3.04 10.48
CA SER A 4 -1.62 1.97 9.52
C SER A 4 -0.32 1.48 8.91
N CYS A 5 -0.35 0.28 8.36
CA CYS A 5 0.77 -0.29 7.63
C CYS A 5 0.27 -0.90 6.33
N GLY A 6 1.08 -0.78 5.30
CA GLY A 6 0.73 -1.31 3.99
C GLY A 6 1.92 -1.63 3.13
N PHE A 7 1.64 -2.15 1.94
CA PHE A 7 2.66 -2.54 0.99
C PHE A 7 2.57 -1.76 -0.31
N VAL A 8 3.71 -1.36 -0.82
CA VAL A 8 3.89 -1.17 -2.25
C VAL A 8 4.17 -2.57 -2.79
N LEU A 9 3.15 -3.21 -3.36
CA LEU A 9 3.20 -4.62 -3.74
C LEU A 9 3.41 -4.75 -5.24
N LEU A 10 4.54 -5.36 -5.62
CA LEU A 10 4.91 -5.55 -7.01
C LEU A 10 4.68 -6.99 -7.45
N ASN A 11 4.12 -7.13 -8.65
CA ASN A 11 4.14 -8.39 -9.39
C ASN A 11 4.89 -8.09 -10.68
N HIS A 12 6.15 -8.54 -10.75
CA HIS A 12 7.07 -8.16 -11.82
C HIS A 12 7.15 -6.63 -11.94
N SER A 13 6.77 -6.04 -13.05
CA SER A 13 6.84 -4.59 -13.27
C SER A 13 5.52 -3.86 -12.99
N SER A 14 4.54 -4.55 -12.40
CA SER A 14 3.25 -3.96 -12.05
C SER A 14 3.10 -3.78 -10.55
N VAL A 15 2.35 -2.76 -10.15
CA VAL A 15 2.03 -2.49 -8.74
C VAL A 15 0.52 -2.56 -8.54
N LEU A 16 0.10 -3.07 -7.39
CA LEU A 16 -1.32 -3.17 -7.05
C LEU A 16 -1.84 -1.88 -6.41
N LEU A 17 -2.91 -1.35 -6.97
CA LEU A 17 -3.66 -0.24 -6.40
C LEU A 17 -5.09 -0.68 -6.11
N LEU A 18 -5.64 -0.18 -5.02
CA LEU A 18 -7.03 -0.40 -4.64
C LEU A 18 -7.80 0.91 -4.65
N GLN A 19 -9.06 0.85 -5.05
CA GLN A 19 -9.96 1.99 -4.93
C GLN A 19 -10.78 1.85 -3.65
N TYR A 20 -10.73 2.88 -2.82
CA TYR A 20 -11.46 2.94 -1.56
C TYR A 20 -12.86 3.49 -1.77
N PRO A 21 -13.81 3.24 -0.83
CA PRO A 21 -15.21 3.66 -1.03
C PRO A 21 -15.39 5.15 -1.31
N GLN A 22 -14.51 6.00 -0.79
CA GLN A 22 -14.56 7.44 -1.04
C GLN A 22 -14.09 7.83 -2.44
N GLY A 23 -13.58 6.87 -3.21
CA GLY A 23 -13.16 7.06 -4.60
C GLY A 23 -11.67 7.20 -4.82
N HIS A 24 -10.88 7.43 -3.77
CA HIS A 24 -9.43 7.57 -3.93
C HIS A 24 -8.74 6.22 -4.19
N TRP A 25 -7.63 6.29 -4.91
CA TRP A 25 -6.78 5.15 -5.22
C TRP A 25 -5.51 5.21 -4.38
N SER A 26 -5.16 4.08 -3.78
CA SER A 26 -4.00 3.97 -2.91
C SER A 26 -3.48 2.54 -2.90
N PHE A 27 -2.37 2.30 -2.18
CA PHE A 27 -1.86 0.97 -1.96
C PHE A 27 -2.68 0.25 -0.87
N PRO A 28 -2.65 -1.09 -0.84
CA PRO A 28 -3.28 -1.86 0.25
C PRO A 28 -2.67 -1.49 1.61
N LYS A 29 -3.51 -1.24 2.60
CA LYS A 29 -3.08 -0.89 3.96
C LYS A 29 -4.22 -1.05 4.95
N GLY A 30 -3.87 -1.07 6.23
CA GLY A 30 -4.86 -1.01 7.28
C GLY A 30 -4.26 -0.77 8.65
N HIS A 31 -5.13 -0.67 9.65
CA HIS A 31 -4.76 -0.27 11.00
C HIS A 31 -4.02 -1.35 11.76
N VAL A 32 -3.00 -0.92 12.51
CA VAL A 32 -2.29 -1.80 13.45
C VAL A 32 -3.23 -2.16 14.59
N GLU A 33 -3.31 -3.45 14.89
CA GLU A 33 -4.05 -3.97 16.03
C GLU A 33 -3.10 -4.23 17.20
N ASP A 34 -3.64 -4.30 18.42
CA ASP A 34 -2.85 -4.53 19.63
C ASP A 34 -1.99 -5.78 19.49
N GLY A 35 -0.71 -5.64 19.81
CA GLY A 35 0.23 -6.75 19.77
C GLY A 35 0.82 -7.07 18.40
N GLU A 36 0.37 -6.40 17.36
CA GLU A 36 0.92 -6.61 16.01
C GLU A 36 2.16 -5.75 15.77
N ASP A 37 3.18 -6.35 15.14
CA ASP A 37 4.22 -5.55 14.51
C ASP A 37 3.73 -5.08 13.11
N HIS A 38 4.49 -4.18 12.50
CA HIS A 38 4.09 -3.56 11.23
C HIS A 38 3.94 -4.56 10.09
N HIS A 39 4.87 -5.51 9.96
CA HIS A 39 4.81 -6.50 8.89
C HIS A 39 3.60 -7.42 9.04
N THR A 40 3.28 -7.81 10.28
CA THR A 40 2.09 -8.62 10.57
C THR A 40 0.82 -7.87 10.17
N THR A 41 0.73 -6.60 10.53
CA THR A 41 -0.41 -5.76 10.15
C THR A 41 -0.55 -5.67 8.63
N ALA A 42 0.53 -5.36 7.93
CA ALA A 42 0.50 -5.20 6.48
C ALA A 42 0.10 -6.50 5.79
N ARG A 43 0.62 -7.65 6.24
CA ARG A 43 0.25 -8.96 5.68
C ARG A 43 -1.21 -9.31 5.95
N ARG A 44 -1.69 -9.07 7.17
CA ARG A 44 -3.07 -9.36 7.55
C ARG A 44 -4.05 -8.51 6.73
N GLU A 45 -3.78 -7.22 6.63
CA GLU A 45 -4.63 -6.31 5.87
C GLU A 45 -4.64 -6.66 4.37
N LEU A 46 -3.48 -7.01 3.81
CA LEU A 46 -3.41 -7.42 2.42
C LEU A 46 -4.26 -8.67 2.16
N LEU A 47 -4.16 -9.66 3.05
CA LEU A 47 -4.95 -10.88 2.93
C LEU A 47 -6.45 -10.58 3.03
N GLU A 48 -6.86 -9.75 3.98
CA GLU A 48 -8.26 -9.36 4.15
C GLU A 48 -8.78 -8.59 2.94
N GLU A 49 -7.97 -7.70 2.38
CA GLU A 49 -8.40 -6.81 1.30
C GLU A 49 -8.36 -7.45 -0.08
N THR A 50 -7.46 -8.40 -0.31
CA THR A 50 -7.19 -8.91 -1.65
C THR A 50 -7.14 -10.43 -1.78
N GLY A 51 -7.04 -11.14 -0.68
CA GLY A 51 -6.84 -12.59 -0.69
C GLY A 51 -5.40 -13.02 -0.97
N ILE A 52 -4.47 -12.09 -1.17
CA ILE A 52 -3.06 -12.41 -1.44
C ILE A 52 -2.35 -12.75 -0.13
N SER A 53 -1.75 -13.93 -0.07
CA SER A 53 -1.05 -14.44 1.11
C SER A 53 0.44 -14.73 0.86
N GLU A 54 0.82 -15.02 -0.38
CA GLU A 54 2.19 -15.38 -0.73
C GLU A 54 2.94 -14.17 -1.24
N LEU A 55 3.87 -13.66 -0.42
CA LEU A 55 4.67 -12.49 -0.78
C LEU A 55 6.03 -12.55 -0.11
N THR A 56 6.97 -11.83 -0.68
CA THR A 56 8.31 -11.66 -0.13
C THR A 56 8.53 -10.18 0.18
N ILE A 57 8.80 -9.87 1.44
CA ILE A 57 9.13 -8.49 1.84
C ILE A 57 10.56 -8.20 1.41
N VAL A 58 10.74 -7.09 0.69
CA VAL A 58 12.05 -6.63 0.26
C VAL A 58 12.70 -5.85 1.41
N PRO A 59 13.83 -6.31 1.94
CA PRO A 59 14.45 -5.61 3.07
C PRO A 59 15.06 -4.28 2.67
N GLY A 60 15.20 -3.39 3.64
CA GLY A 60 15.92 -2.14 3.47
C GLY A 60 15.09 -0.97 2.94
N TRP A 61 13.77 -1.14 2.76
CA TRP A 61 12.92 -0.05 2.27
C TRP A 61 11.70 0.15 3.16
N THR A 62 11.57 1.36 3.69
CA THR A 62 10.41 1.78 4.48
C THR A 62 10.18 3.26 4.21
N ARG A 63 8.90 3.63 4.08
CA ARG A 63 8.50 5.04 3.93
C ARG A 63 7.34 5.33 4.86
N ARG A 64 7.20 6.61 5.21
CA ARG A 64 6.12 7.06 6.08
C ARG A 64 5.41 8.23 5.43
N THR A 65 4.08 8.17 5.44
CA THR A 65 3.24 9.31 5.05
C THR A 65 2.37 9.71 6.24
N GLU A 66 1.97 10.98 6.26
CA GLU A 66 1.14 11.51 7.34
C GLU A 66 -0.02 12.30 6.74
N TYR A 67 -1.20 12.08 7.30
CA TYR A 67 -2.42 12.75 6.86
C TYR A 67 -3.09 13.41 8.06
N THR A 68 -3.76 14.55 7.79
CA THR A 68 -4.65 15.17 8.76
C THR A 68 -6.07 15.10 8.19
N TYR A 69 -7.01 14.64 9.00
CA TYR A 69 -8.41 14.60 8.62
C TYR A 69 -9.26 15.12 9.78
N SER A 70 -10.50 15.49 9.48
CA SER A 70 -11.43 15.99 10.48
C SER A 70 -12.35 14.87 10.97
N ARG A 71 -12.46 14.75 12.28
CA ARG A 71 -13.38 13.80 12.91
C ARG A 71 -14.20 14.57 13.94
N ARG A 72 -15.51 14.69 13.69
CA ARG A 72 -16.44 15.45 14.54
C ARG A 72 -15.96 16.87 14.80
N GLY A 73 -15.43 17.52 13.77
CA GLY A 73 -14.93 18.87 13.85
C GLY A 73 -13.55 19.03 14.48
N SER A 74 -12.92 17.95 14.93
CA SER A 74 -11.58 17.97 15.50
C SER A 74 -10.55 17.45 14.52
N PRO A 75 -9.36 18.07 14.44
CA PRO A 75 -8.29 17.55 13.57
C PRO A 75 -7.72 16.28 14.16
N MET A 76 -7.60 15.26 13.32
CA MET A 76 -6.99 13.98 13.67
C MET A 76 -5.80 13.75 12.76
N LYS A 77 -4.75 13.14 13.31
CA LYS A 77 -3.57 12.77 12.54
C LYS A 77 -3.48 11.28 12.36
N LYS A 78 -3.10 10.87 11.17
CA LYS A 78 -2.89 9.48 10.81
C LYS A 78 -1.54 9.35 10.12
N GLN A 79 -0.79 8.31 10.47
CA GLN A 79 0.44 7.97 9.79
C GLN A 79 0.30 6.58 9.16
N VAL A 80 0.98 6.38 8.03
CA VAL A 80 1.04 5.09 7.37
C VAL A 80 2.50 4.75 7.13
N PHE A 81 2.89 3.54 7.53
CA PHE A 81 4.20 2.99 7.22
C PHE A 81 4.06 2.04 6.04
N TRP A 82 4.86 2.30 5.01
CA TRP A 82 4.83 1.55 3.76
C TRP A 82 6.07 0.69 3.63
N TYR A 83 5.85 -0.58 3.30
CA TYR A 83 6.90 -1.55 3.06
C TYR A 83 6.83 -2.00 1.62
N LEU A 84 7.93 -2.54 1.12
CA LEU A 84 8.03 -3.01 -0.26
C LEU A 84 7.96 -4.52 -0.26
N ALA A 85 7.14 -5.10 -1.12
CA ALA A 85 7.01 -6.55 -1.24
C ALA A 85 6.79 -6.95 -2.69
N THR A 86 7.13 -8.20 -2.99
CA THR A 86 6.90 -8.81 -4.30
C THR A 86 6.01 -10.03 -4.14
N THR A 87 5.23 -10.33 -5.17
CA THR A 87 4.37 -11.51 -5.19
C THR A 87 4.25 -12.07 -6.60
N GLU A 88 4.05 -13.39 -6.70
CA GLU A 88 3.67 -14.04 -7.95
C GLU A 88 2.15 -14.14 -8.08
N GLU A 89 1.39 -13.88 -7.01
CA GLU A 89 -0.06 -13.87 -7.08
C GLU A 89 -0.55 -12.57 -7.71
N PHE A 90 -1.48 -12.68 -8.64
CA PHE A 90 -2.13 -11.50 -9.24
C PHE A 90 -3.65 -11.55 -9.17
N MET A 91 -4.21 -12.69 -8.78
CA MET A 91 -5.65 -12.83 -8.61
C MET A 91 -6.08 -12.11 -7.35
N VAL A 92 -6.96 -11.11 -7.51
CA VAL A 92 -7.44 -10.29 -6.40
C VAL A 92 -8.92 -10.58 -6.17
N LYS A 93 -9.23 -10.92 -4.92
CA LYS A 93 -10.61 -11.04 -4.46
C LYS A 93 -10.86 -9.92 -3.47
N LEU A 94 -11.49 -8.85 -3.93
CA LEU A 94 -11.71 -7.67 -3.12
C LEU A 94 -12.64 -7.96 -1.94
N SER A 95 -12.32 -7.34 -0.79
CA SER A 95 -13.27 -7.26 0.33
C SER A 95 -14.38 -6.27 -0.05
N HIS A 96 -15.48 -6.31 0.71
CA HIS A 96 -16.58 -5.38 0.50
C HIS A 96 -16.23 -3.92 0.83
N GLU A 97 -15.05 -3.68 1.40
CA GLU A 97 -14.58 -2.33 1.74
C GLU A 97 -13.93 -1.61 0.56
N HIS A 98 -13.70 -2.32 -0.56
CA HIS A 98 -13.05 -1.75 -1.73
C HIS A 98 -13.92 -1.92 -2.96
N THR A 99 -13.86 -0.94 -3.86
CA THR A 99 -14.72 -0.91 -5.04
C THR A 99 -14.04 -1.39 -6.29
N ASN A 100 -12.71 -1.35 -6.35
CA ASN A 100 -11.98 -1.77 -7.54
C ASN A 100 -10.50 -2.01 -7.24
N PHE A 101 -9.81 -2.65 -8.16
CA PHE A 101 -8.36 -2.82 -8.10
C PHE A 101 -7.76 -2.71 -9.50
N LEU A 102 -6.49 -2.35 -9.56
CA LEU A 102 -5.71 -2.29 -10.80
C LEU A 102 -4.29 -2.77 -10.54
N TRP A 103 -3.78 -3.58 -11.47
CA TRP A 103 -2.35 -3.83 -11.59
C TRP A 103 -1.84 -2.95 -12.71
N LEU A 104 -0.98 -2.00 -12.40
CA LEU A 104 -0.48 -1.03 -13.37
C LEU A 104 1.04 -1.00 -13.36
N ASP A 105 1.65 -0.70 -14.52
CA ASP A 105 3.06 -0.36 -14.54
C ASP A 105 3.29 0.90 -13.68
N LEU A 106 4.52 1.14 -13.28
CA LEU A 106 4.82 2.19 -12.30
C LEU A 106 4.43 3.58 -12.81
N SER A 107 4.59 3.83 -14.10
CA SER A 107 4.25 5.13 -14.68
C SER A 107 2.74 5.39 -14.62
N ARG A 108 1.93 4.42 -15.03
CA ARG A 108 0.48 4.54 -15.00
C ARG A 108 -0.06 4.53 -13.58
N ALA A 109 0.56 3.74 -12.70
CA ALA A 109 0.16 3.71 -11.29
C ALA A 109 0.38 5.07 -10.63
N LYS A 110 1.48 5.75 -10.96
CA LYS A 110 1.75 7.09 -10.45
C LYS A 110 0.67 8.07 -10.87
N GLU A 111 0.21 7.98 -12.11
CA GLU A 111 -0.90 8.81 -12.59
C GLU A 111 -2.22 8.48 -11.89
N GLN A 112 -2.46 7.19 -11.62
CA GLN A 112 -3.71 6.73 -11.02
C GLN A 112 -3.83 7.05 -9.54
N LEU A 113 -2.72 7.05 -8.78
CA LEU A 113 -2.72 7.37 -7.36
C LEU A 113 -3.32 8.74 -7.11
N THR A 114 -4.15 8.84 -6.08
CA THR A 114 -4.83 10.09 -5.74
C THR A 114 -3.92 11.08 -5.01
N PHE A 115 -3.07 10.58 -4.10
CA PHE A 115 -2.31 11.44 -3.20
C PHE A 115 -0.86 11.62 -3.63
N ASP A 116 -0.40 12.88 -3.61
CA ASP A 116 0.96 13.21 -4.04
C ASP A 116 2.04 12.52 -3.21
N GLN A 117 1.83 12.37 -1.90
CA GLN A 117 2.79 11.65 -1.05
C GLN A 117 3.03 10.23 -1.55
N GLU A 118 1.96 9.55 -1.98
CA GLU A 118 2.07 8.16 -2.47
C GLU A 118 2.70 8.09 -3.84
N LYS A 119 2.47 9.09 -4.69
CA LYS A 119 3.17 9.18 -5.97
C LYS A 119 4.67 9.28 -5.78
N VAL A 120 5.10 10.07 -4.80
CA VAL A 120 6.53 10.23 -4.46
C VAL A 120 7.12 8.91 -3.98
N ILE A 121 6.47 8.23 -3.03
CA ILE A 121 7.01 6.97 -2.52
C ILE A 121 7.01 5.86 -3.57
N LEU A 122 6.07 5.87 -4.52
CA LEU A 122 6.09 4.91 -5.62
C LEU A 122 7.32 5.13 -6.50
N GLY A 123 7.64 6.38 -6.81
CA GLY A 123 8.85 6.71 -7.55
C GLY A 123 10.11 6.23 -6.84
N GLU A 124 10.16 6.41 -5.52
CA GLU A 124 11.30 5.96 -4.70
C GLU A 124 11.39 4.44 -4.64
N ALA A 125 10.25 3.75 -4.54
CA ALA A 125 10.22 2.29 -4.58
C ALA A 125 10.73 1.77 -5.92
N GLY A 126 10.30 2.37 -7.02
CA GLY A 126 10.76 2.02 -8.36
C GLY A 126 12.25 2.18 -8.52
N GLN A 127 12.80 3.28 -8.01
CA GLN A 127 14.23 3.52 -8.02
C GLN A 127 15.00 2.47 -7.21
N TYR A 128 14.48 2.14 -6.02
CA TYR A 128 15.12 1.17 -5.15
C TYR A 128 15.18 -0.23 -5.79
N VAL A 129 14.07 -0.71 -6.38
CA VAL A 129 14.07 -2.03 -7.00
C VAL A 129 14.97 -2.09 -8.22
N ALA A 130 15.11 -0.99 -8.96
CA ALA A 130 16.05 -0.91 -10.07
C ALA A 130 17.50 -0.98 -9.56
N GLU A 131 17.82 -0.29 -8.47
CA GLU A 131 19.15 -0.26 -7.88
C GLU A 131 19.58 -1.63 -7.34
N ILE A 132 18.66 -2.38 -6.75
CA ILE A 132 18.98 -3.72 -6.22
C ILE A 132 18.81 -4.84 -7.24
N GLY A 133 18.43 -4.51 -8.47
CA GLY A 133 18.33 -5.49 -9.56
C GLY A 133 17.11 -6.37 -9.54
N LEU A 134 16.03 -5.94 -8.87
CA LEU A 134 14.78 -6.71 -8.80
C LEU A 134 13.93 -6.55 -10.07
N VAL A 135 14.09 -5.44 -10.76
CA VAL A 135 13.33 -5.14 -11.98
C VAL A 135 14.25 -4.56 -13.01
#